data_56a9bfd37ed7c4bf5acc06f0f85bc1f4
#
_entry.id   56a9bfd37ed7c4bf5acc06f0f85bc1f4
#
_cell.length_a   1.000
_cell.length_b   1.000
_cell.length_c   1.000
_cell.angle_alpha   90.00
_cell.angle_beta   90.00
_cell.angle_gamma   90.00
#
_symmetry.space_group_name_H-M   'P 1'
#
loop_
_entity.id
_entity.type
_entity.pdbx_description
1 polymer ?
#
loop_
_entity_poly.entity_id
_entity_poly.type
_entity_poly.pdbx_seq_one_letter_code
_entity_poly.pdbx_strand_id
1 'polypeptide(L)'
;MRWAVTLGALVVVAAVVYLVFGRGREIQGADARKLVAAGARLLDVRTPGEFAGSHLPGAVNIPVQDLERRLAEVGPTDGQVIVYCRSGHRSSRATELLRQHGFSKVHNLGPMTAW
;
A
#
# COMPACT_ATOMS: atom_id res chain seq x y z
N MET A 1 35.50 13.40 -18.30
CA MET A 1 34.45 14.40 -18.02
C MET A 1 33.08 14.09 -18.61
N ARG A 2 33.02 13.41 -19.74
CA ARG A 2 31.75 12.92 -20.29
C ARG A 2 31.04 11.90 -19.39
N TRP A 3 31.77 11.17 -18.57
CA TRP A 3 31.28 10.13 -17.66
C TRP A 3 30.42 10.67 -16.51
N ALA A 4 30.78 11.83 -15.93
CA ALA A 4 30.07 12.41 -14.81
C ALA A 4 28.64 12.86 -15.20
N VAL A 5 28.49 13.38 -16.42
CA VAL A 5 27.17 13.79 -16.95
C VAL A 5 26.27 12.59 -17.22
N THR A 6 26.84 11.48 -17.72
CA THR A 6 26.11 10.26 -18.02
C THR A 6 25.60 9.58 -16.74
N LEU A 7 26.44 9.53 -15.69
CA LEU A 7 26.04 8.99 -14.38
C LEU A 7 24.94 9.83 -13.73
N GLY A 8 25.04 11.16 -13.79
CA GLY A 8 24.01 12.05 -13.26
C GLY A 8 22.66 11.85 -13.97
N ALA A 9 22.67 11.71 -15.28
CA ALA A 9 21.47 11.46 -16.06
C ALA A 9 20.82 10.12 -15.70
N LEU A 10 21.61 9.04 -15.51
CA LEU A 10 21.13 7.74 -15.11
C LEU A 10 20.49 7.76 -13.71
N VAL A 11 21.09 8.47 -12.77
CA VAL A 11 20.54 8.62 -11.41
C VAL A 11 19.22 9.38 -11.44
N VAL A 12 19.11 10.45 -12.20
CA VAL A 12 17.87 11.21 -12.34
C VAL A 12 16.77 10.36 -12.99
N VAL A 13 17.10 9.63 -14.05
CA VAL A 13 16.13 8.73 -14.71
C VAL A 13 15.67 7.63 -13.74
N ALA A 14 16.57 7.02 -13.00
CA ALA A 14 16.22 6.01 -12.00
C ALA A 14 15.33 6.60 -10.89
N ALA A 15 15.62 7.81 -10.42
CA ALA A 15 14.79 8.50 -9.42
C ALA A 15 13.40 8.83 -9.96
N VAL A 16 13.29 9.31 -11.20
CA VAL A 16 12.02 9.60 -11.85
C VAL A 16 11.21 8.32 -12.06
N VAL A 17 11.83 7.26 -12.53
CA VAL A 17 11.19 5.94 -12.71
C VAL A 17 10.68 5.43 -11.36
N TYR A 18 11.47 5.55 -10.30
CA TYR A 18 11.05 5.18 -8.95
C TYR A 18 9.85 6.01 -8.46
N LEU A 19 9.88 7.33 -8.66
CA LEU A 19 8.80 8.23 -8.27
C LEU A 19 7.51 7.95 -9.04
N VAL A 20 7.61 7.67 -10.33
CA VAL A 20 6.44 7.46 -11.21
C VAL A 20 5.89 6.03 -11.06
N PHE A 21 6.75 5.01 -11.01
CA PHE A 21 6.34 3.61 -11.01
C PHE A 21 6.48 2.92 -9.65
N GLY A 22 7.33 3.41 -8.76
CA GLY A 22 7.53 2.85 -7.42
C GLY A 22 6.43 3.23 -6.42
N ARG A 23 5.85 4.43 -6.56
CA ARG A 23 4.80 4.95 -5.66
C ARG A 23 3.38 4.56 -6.05
N GLY A 24 3.15 4.20 -7.29
CA GLY A 24 1.81 4.05 -7.84
C GLY A 24 1.48 2.65 -8.33
N ARG A 25 2.24 1.62 -7.94
CA ARG A 25 1.87 0.26 -8.32
C ARG A 25 0.64 -0.16 -7.54
N GLU A 26 -0.49 0.22 -8.08
CA GLU A 26 -1.77 -0.28 -7.65
C GLU A 26 -1.91 -1.73 -8.10
N ILE A 27 -2.31 -2.59 -7.16
CA ILE A 27 -2.69 -3.93 -7.51
C ILE A 27 -4.06 -3.89 -8.18
N GLN A 28 -4.28 -4.70 -9.19
CA GLN A 28 -5.59 -4.85 -9.80
C GLN A 28 -6.54 -5.58 -8.86
N GLY A 29 -7.83 -5.22 -8.89
CA GLY A 29 -8.84 -5.82 -8.02
C GLY A 29 -8.89 -7.34 -8.10
N ALA A 30 -8.81 -7.91 -9.31
CA ALA A 30 -8.78 -9.36 -9.51
C ALA A 30 -7.60 -10.02 -8.81
N ASP A 31 -6.42 -9.41 -8.88
CA ASP A 31 -5.21 -9.94 -8.23
C ASP A 31 -5.29 -9.77 -6.71
N ALA A 32 -5.84 -8.66 -6.24
CA ALA A 32 -6.07 -8.42 -4.81
C ALA A 32 -7.01 -9.50 -4.23
N ARG A 33 -8.11 -9.80 -4.91
CA ARG A 33 -9.04 -10.85 -4.48
C ARG A 33 -8.37 -12.22 -4.42
N LYS A 34 -7.52 -12.55 -5.38
CA LYS A 34 -6.75 -13.80 -5.38
C LYS A 34 -5.80 -13.89 -4.19
N LEU A 35 -5.08 -12.80 -3.89
CA LEU A 35 -4.17 -12.76 -2.75
C LEU A 35 -4.91 -12.89 -1.42
N VAL A 36 -6.03 -12.22 -1.27
CA VAL A 36 -6.87 -12.32 -0.06
C VAL A 36 -7.43 -13.73 0.10
N ALA A 37 -7.88 -14.35 -0.99
CA ALA A 37 -8.33 -15.75 -0.98
C ALA A 37 -7.20 -16.71 -0.58
N ALA A 38 -5.95 -16.36 -0.87
CA ALA A 38 -4.76 -17.13 -0.50
C ALA A 38 -4.21 -16.78 0.90
N GLY A 39 -4.90 -15.93 1.66
CA GLY A 39 -4.54 -15.62 3.04
C GLY A 39 -3.90 -14.24 3.27
N ALA A 40 -3.81 -13.38 2.26
CA ALA A 40 -3.32 -12.02 2.43
C ALA A 40 -4.23 -11.23 3.38
N ARG A 41 -3.62 -10.33 4.16
CA ARG A 41 -4.36 -9.39 5.02
C ARG A 41 -5.00 -8.30 4.16
N LEU A 42 -6.26 -8.02 4.37
CA LEU A 42 -6.98 -6.91 3.75
C LEU A 42 -7.16 -5.81 4.80
N LEU A 43 -6.50 -4.68 4.59
CA LEU A 43 -6.41 -3.59 5.56
C LEU A 43 -7.19 -2.37 5.06
N ASP A 44 -8.21 -2.01 5.82
CA ASP A 44 -8.99 -0.79 5.62
C ASP A 44 -8.42 0.31 6.52
N VAL A 45 -7.88 1.36 5.92
CA VAL A 45 -7.24 2.47 6.66
C VAL A 45 -8.14 3.72 6.76
N ARG A 46 -9.44 3.53 6.52
CA ARG A 46 -10.45 4.58 6.71
C ARG A 46 -10.82 4.72 8.18
N THR A 47 -11.74 5.66 8.47
CA THR A 47 -12.25 5.83 9.83
C THR A 47 -13.10 4.64 10.27
N PRO A 48 -13.26 4.44 11.60
CA PRO A 48 -14.16 3.40 12.11
C PRO A 48 -15.61 3.59 11.64
N GLY A 49 -16.07 4.83 11.52
CA GLY A 49 -17.42 5.12 11.03
C GLY A 49 -17.62 4.72 9.56
N GLU A 50 -16.65 5.02 8.71
CA GLU A 50 -16.67 4.59 7.31
C GLU A 50 -16.71 3.05 7.21
N PHE A 51 -15.86 2.38 7.99
CA PHE A 51 -15.81 0.92 8.03
C PHE A 51 -17.14 0.30 8.50
N ALA A 52 -17.74 0.86 9.54
CA ALA A 52 -19.02 0.39 10.07
C ALA A 52 -20.17 0.55 9.06
N GLY A 53 -20.11 1.59 8.23
CA GLY A 53 -21.11 1.83 7.18
C GLY A 53 -21.05 0.79 6.07
N SER A 54 -19.88 0.49 5.56
CA SER A 54 -19.60 -0.59 4.60
C SER A 54 -18.09 -0.82 4.50
N HIS A 55 -17.68 -2.04 4.22
CA HIS A 55 -16.28 -2.41 4.00
C HIS A 55 -16.18 -3.66 3.14
N LEU A 56 -14.99 -3.90 2.61
CA LEU A 56 -14.74 -5.09 1.81
C LEU A 56 -14.75 -6.35 2.69
N PRO A 57 -15.21 -7.50 2.17
CA PRO A 57 -15.30 -8.74 2.95
C PRO A 57 -13.92 -9.16 3.49
N GLY A 58 -13.88 -9.45 4.79
CA GLY A 58 -12.65 -9.90 5.46
C GLY A 58 -11.69 -8.78 5.84
N ALA A 59 -12.02 -7.51 5.59
CA ALA A 59 -11.16 -6.39 5.93
C ALA A 59 -11.04 -6.17 7.44
N VAL A 60 -9.83 -5.80 7.88
CA VAL A 60 -9.55 -5.33 9.23
C VAL A 60 -9.38 -3.81 9.16
N ASN A 61 -10.00 -3.08 10.08
CA ASN A 61 -9.91 -1.63 10.11
C ASN A 61 -8.83 -1.16 11.09
N ILE A 62 -7.85 -0.48 10.56
CA ILE A 62 -6.86 0.29 11.33
C ILE A 62 -6.74 1.65 10.64
N PRO A 63 -7.33 2.71 11.19
CA PRO A 63 -7.23 4.04 10.59
C PRO A 63 -5.77 4.45 10.37
N VAL A 64 -5.50 5.15 9.28
CA VAL A 64 -4.11 5.47 8.89
C VAL A 64 -3.35 6.24 9.98
N GLN A 65 -4.04 7.13 10.72
CA GLN A 65 -3.42 7.89 11.82
C GLN A 65 -3.04 7.01 13.03
N ASP A 66 -3.64 5.84 13.15
CA ASP A 66 -3.36 4.89 14.24
C ASP A 66 -2.39 3.78 13.84
N LEU A 67 -2.10 3.66 12.55
CA LEU A 67 -1.39 2.52 11.98
C LEU A 67 -0.02 2.29 12.60
N GLU A 68 0.76 3.35 12.77
CA GLU A 68 2.14 3.25 13.26
C GLU A 68 2.23 2.63 14.67
N ARG A 69 1.27 2.92 15.54
CA ARG A 69 1.22 2.35 16.90
C ARG A 69 0.52 1.00 16.96
N ARG A 70 -0.11 0.56 15.87
CA ARG A 70 -0.89 -0.69 15.80
C ARG A 70 -0.35 -1.68 14.79
N LEU A 71 0.94 -1.61 14.47
CA LEU A 71 1.58 -2.45 13.46
C LEU A 71 1.46 -3.95 13.79
N ALA A 72 1.46 -4.32 15.06
CA ALA A 72 1.29 -5.71 15.47
C ALA A 72 -0.03 -6.33 14.99
N GLU A 73 -1.06 -5.50 14.81
CA GLU A 73 -2.37 -5.96 14.32
C GLU A 73 -2.40 -6.20 12.81
N VAL A 74 -1.42 -5.68 12.07
CA VAL A 74 -1.29 -5.93 10.63
C VAL A 74 -0.80 -7.35 10.36
N GLY A 75 -0.03 -7.91 11.25
CA GLY A 75 0.54 -9.25 11.11
C GLY A 75 2.05 -9.22 10.84
N PRO A 76 2.62 -10.35 10.40
CA PRO A 76 4.06 -10.45 10.19
C PRO A 76 4.52 -9.59 9.00
N THR A 77 5.75 -9.06 9.10
CA THR A 77 6.31 -8.15 8.08
C THR A 77 6.59 -8.83 6.74
N ASP A 78 6.67 -10.15 6.70
CA ASP A 78 6.84 -10.94 5.48
C ASP A 78 5.51 -11.42 4.88
N GLY A 79 4.39 -11.14 5.52
CA GLY A 79 3.07 -11.49 5.02
C GLY A 79 2.57 -10.53 3.94
N GLN A 80 1.69 -11.01 3.07
CA GLN A 80 1.03 -10.20 2.06
C GLN A 80 -0.03 -9.30 2.70
N VAL A 81 0.00 -8.01 2.37
CA VAL A 81 -0.96 -7.01 2.85
C VAL A 81 -1.54 -6.25 1.67
N ILE A 82 -2.86 -6.18 1.58
CA ILE A 82 -3.59 -5.35 0.62
C ILE A 82 -4.20 -4.19 1.40
N VAL A 83 -3.91 -2.97 0.98
CA VAL A 83 -4.37 -1.74 1.67
C VAL A 83 -5.34 -0.98 0.79
N TYR A 84 -6.45 -0.53 1.34
CA TYR A 84 -7.39 0.32 0.63
C TYR A 84 -7.96 1.42 1.52
N CYS A 85 -8.48 2.44 0.88
CA CYS A 85 -9.26 3.51 1.50
C CYS A 85 -10.41 3.93 0.58
N ARG A 86 -10.94 5.13 0.75
CA ARG A 86 -12.03 5.63 -0.09
C ARG A 86 -11.55 6.11 -1.47
N SER A 87 -10.50 6.94 -1.49
CA SER A 87 -10.03 7.65 -2.70
C SER A 87 -8.60 7.33 -3.11
N GLY A 88 -7.83 6.60 -2.28
CA GLY A 88 -6.45 6.23 -2.55
C GLY A 88 -5.39 7.04 -1.80
N HIS A 89 -5.69 8.22 -1.25
CA HIS A 89 -4.71 9.05 -0.54
C HIS A 89 -4.23 8.42 0.77
N ARG A 90 -5.16 8.00 1.61
CA ARG A 90 -4.84 7.37 2.90
C ARG A 90 -4.16 6.03 2.71
N SER A 91 -4.57 5.23 1.73
CA SER A 91 -3.96 3.94 1.43
C SER A 91 -2.54 4.08 0.88
N SER A 92 -2.26 5.10 0.08
CA SER A 92 -0.90 5.39 -0.39
C SER A 92 0.03 5.73 0.76
N ARG A 93 -0.43 6.58 1.69
CA ARG A 93 0.32 6.92 2.90
C ARG A 93 0.53 5.70 3.80
N ALA A 94 -0.49 4.90 3.99
CA ALA A 94 -0.41 3.68 4.80
C ALA A 94 0.57 2.67 4.19
N THR A 95 0.53 2.47 2.88
CA THR A 95 1.45 1.58 2.15
C THR A 95 2.91 2.01 2.36
N GLU A 96 3.18 3.30 2.23
CA GLU A 96 4.52 3.86 2.43
C GLU A 96 4.99 3.67 3.88
N LEU A 97 4.12 3.93 4.84
CA LEU A 97 4.41 3.74 6.27
C LEU A 97 4.73 2.28 6.60
N LEU A 98 3.94 1.35 6.09
CA LEU A 98 4.18 -0.08 6.28
C LEU A 98 5.54 -0.51 5.71
N ARG A 99 5.89 -0.05 4.52
CA ARG A 99 7.18 -0.33 3.90
C ARG A 99 8.34 0.20 4.73
N GLN A 100 8.21 1.39 5.29
CA GLN A 100 9.21 1.99 6.20
C GLN A 100 9.42 1.15 7.46
N HIS A 101 8.40 0.43 7.90
CA HIS A 101 8.44 -0.45 9.07
C HIS A 101 8.73 -1.92 8.71
N GLY A 102 9.29 -2.17 7.54
CA GLY A 102 9.80 -3.49 7.16
C GLY A 102 8.82 -4.44 6.48
N PHE A 103 7.59 -4.01 6.21
CA PHE A 103 6.64 -4.82 5.44
C PHE A 103 7.08 -4.87 3.97
N SER A 104 7.45 -6.05 3.49
CA SER A 104 8.06 -6.23 2.17
C SER A 104 7.05 -6.55 1.05
N LYS A 105 5.83 -6.93 1.39
CA LYS A 105 4.81 -7.41 0.44
C LYS A 105 3.50 -6.65 0.62
N VAL A 106 3.59 -5.32 0.52
CA VAL A 106 2.44 -4.42 0.65
C VAL A 106 1.97 -4.00 -0.73
N HIS A 107 0.66 -4.11 -0.97
CA HIS A 107 0.04 -3.75 -2.23
C HIS A 107 -1.06 -2.72 -1.99
N ASN A 108 -0.99 -1.60 -2.68
CA ASN A 108 -1.99 -0.56 -2.60
C ASN A 108 -3.12 -0.83 -3.60
N LEU A 109 -4.29 -1.20 -3.11
CA LEU A 109 -5.50 -1.29 -3.94
C LEU A 109 -6.03 0.10 -4.28
N GLY A 110 -5.81 1.07 -3.40
CA GLY A 110 -6.31 2.42 -3.58
C GLY A 110 -7.76 2.56 -3.14
N PRO A 111 -8.66 3.01 -4.02
CA PRO A 111 -10.07 3.19 -3.65
C PRO A 111 -10.78 1.84 -3.50
N MET A 112 -11.71 1.78 -2.55
CA MET A 112 -12.52 0.58 -2.29
C MET A 112 -13.27 0.11 -3.56
N THR A 113 -13.60 1.02 -4.45
CA THR A 113 -14.26 0.72 -5.73
C THR A 113 -13.40 -0.07 -6.71
N ALA A 114 -12.08 -0.15 -6.47
CA ALA A 114 -11.16 -0.92 -7.31
C ALA A 114 -11.16 -2.44 -7.02
N TRP A 115 -11.88 -2.87 -5.98
CA TRP A 115 -11.99 -4.27 -5.57
C TRP A 115 -12.60 -5.19 -6.63
#